data_e2749854a83c6a4a57cdee36f6547a5c
#
_entry.id   e2749854a83c6a4a57cdee36f6547a5c
#
_cell.length_a   1.000
_cell.length_b   1.000
_cell.length_c   1.000
_cell.angle_alpha   90.00
_cell.angle_beta   90.00
_cell.angle_gamma   90.00
#
_symmetry.space_group_name_H-M   'P 1'
#
loop_
_entity.id
_entity.type
_entity.pdbx_description
1 polymer ?
#
loop_
_entity_poly.entity_id
_entity_poly.type
_entity_poly.pdbx_seq_one_letter_code
_entity_poly.pdbx_strand_id
1 'polypeptide(L)'
;CGSVAEVHIVSVGGECKELLLVADSDTHDSVSVTCVNDTERFSFTHTDGEQQPLPPLQDAGELLAASTAAAASQHAGAPAAPLYLYEPNASIMKAGCFGLLALRYGLNALGRNSNLFVSNSLVDGFPGRQFVVTGCSTMNRQSLKALLAGIKSANVAVRNMPLSADELRKKLALKDGGDSYVFGTTAADGTHVILLCKRI
;
A
#
# COMPACT_ATOMS: atom_id res chain seq x y z
N CYS A 1 18.10 12.19 33.45
CA CYS A 1 17.42 11.14 32.67
C CYS A 1 17.83 11.35 31.22
N GLY A 2 18.33 10.31 30.56
CA GLY A 2 18.65 10.37 29.14
C GLY A 2 17.39 10.44 28.29
N SER A 3 17.51 10.96 27.06
CA SER A 3 16.45 10.95 26.07
C SER A 3 16.79 10.01 24.91
N VAL A 4 15.77 9.59 24.16
CA VAL A 4 15.96 8.76 22.95
C VAL A 4 16.44 9.65 21.81
N ALA A 5 17.61 9.32 21.26
CA ALA A 5 18.20 9.99 20.10
C ALA A 5 17.82 9.32 18.79
N GLU A 6 17.77 7.98 18.77
CA GLU A 6 17.49 7.20 17.56
C GLU A 6 16.51 6.06 17.83
N VAL A 7 15.70 5.76 16.82
CA VAL A 7 14.80 4.59 16.78
C VAL A 7 15.06 3.80 15.49
N HIS A 8 15.37 2.51 15.63
CA HIS A 8 15.51 1.61 14.49
C HIS A 8 14.41 0.57 14.51
N ILE A 9 13.64 0.48 13.43
CA ILE A 9 12.58 -0.50 13.24
C ILE A 9 13.07 -1.50 12.21
N VAL A 10 13.40 -2.71 12.67
CA VAL A 10 14.03 -3.74 11.85
C VAL A 10 13.03 -4.81 11.47
N SER A 11 12.92 -5.07 10.20
CA SER A 11 12.11 -6.13 9.60
C SER A 11 12.97 -7.03 8.72
N VAL A 12 12.60 -8.28 8.64
CA VAL A 12 13.24 -9.28 7.78
C VAL A 12 12.15 -10.12 7.11
N GLY A 13 12.22 -10.27 5.79
CA GLY A 13 11.24 -11.06 5.04
C GLY A 13 9.79 -10.55 5.18
N GLY A 14 9.60 -9.23 5.38
CA GLY A 14 8.29 -8.63 5.56
C GLY A 14 7.67 -8.76 6.95
N GLU A 15 8.43 -9.20 7.95
CA GLU A 15 8.01 -9.27 9.36
C GLU A 15 8.87 -8.35 10.23
N CYS A 16 8.22 -7.52 11.06
CA CYS A 16 8.93 -6.70 12.04
C CYS A 16 9.52 -7.61 13.13
N LYS A 17 10.85 -7.55 13.32
CA LYS A 17 11.59 -8.38 14.26
C LYS A 17 11.97 -7.62 15.52
N GLU A 18 12.45 -6.38 15.37
CA GLU A 18 13.00 -5.62 16.47
C GLU A 18 12.65 -4.15 16.40
N LEU A 19 12.59 -3.53 17.58
CA LEU A 19 12.55 -2.10 17.79
C LEU A 19 13.73 -1.74 18.71
N LEU A 20 14.72 -1.06 18.16
CA LEU A 20 15.91 -0.64 18.89
C LEU A 20 15.82 0.85 19.21
N LEU A 21 16.08 1.20 20.45
CA LEU A 21 16.14 2.57 20.96
C LEU A 21 17.56 2.89 21.36
N VAL A 22 18.11 3.97 20.81
CA VAL A 22 19.39 4.53 21.25
C VAL A 22 19.10 5.73 22.12
N ALA A 23 19.52 5.68 23.37
CA ALA A 23 19.38 6.76 24.34
C ALA A 23 20.76 7.21 24.82
N ASP A 24 20.90 8.49 25.06
CA ASP A 24 22.10 9.09 25.67
C ASP A 24 21.74 10.01 26.83
N SER A 25 22.72 10.72 27.38
CA SER A 25 22.53 11.66 28.50
C SER A 25 22.03 13.02 28.06
N ASP A 26 22.05 13.32 26.78
CA ASP A 26 21.69 14.61 26.24
C ASP A 26 20.17 14.72 26.05
N THR A 27 19.67 15.94 25.95
CA THR A 27 18.26 16.21 25.65
C THR A 27 18.14 16.47 24.16
N HIS A 28 17.26 15.72 23.49
CA HIS A 28 17.01 15.85 22.05
C HIS A 28 15.61 16.41 21.79
N ASP A 29 15.54 17.46 20.95
CA ASP A 29 14.26 18.02 20.46
C ASP A 29 13.66 17.20 19.31
N SER A 30 14.45 16.28 18.77
CA SER A 30 14.03 15.42 17.67
C SER A 30 14.68 14.04 17.75
N VAL A 31 14.01 13.05 17.18
CA VAL A 31 14.44 11.64 17.15
C VAL A 31 14.66 11.22 15.70
N SER A 32 15.82 10.63 15.41
CA SER A 32 16.08 10.00 14.11
C SER A 32 15.42 8.63 14.06
N VAL A 33 14.52 8.41 13.09
CA VAL A 33 13.83 7.14 12.91
C VAL A 33 14.32 6.47 11.63
N THR A 34 14.78 5.23 11.74
CA THR A 34 15.24 4.42 10.59
C THR A 34 14.45 3.12 10.52
N CYS A 35 13.71 2.96 9.43
CA CYS A 35 13.00 1.74 9.06
C CYS A 35 13.90 0.90 8.13
N VAL A 36 14.14 -0.35 8.49
CA VAL A 36 14.94 -1.30 7.71
C VAL A 36 14.12 -2.55 7.44
N ASN A 37 14.09 -3.00 6.19
CA ASN A 37 13.54 -4.30 5.83
C ASN A 37 14.48 -4.97 4.82
N ASP A 38 15.18 -6.00 5.26
CA ASP A 38 16.26 -6.65 4.50
C ASP A 38 17.30 -5.61 4.04
N THR A 39 17.36 -5.28 2.76
CA THR A 39 18.25 -4.26 2.17
C THR A 39 17.59 -2.90 1.99
N GLU A 40 16.26 -2.81 2.14
CA GLU A 40 15.52 -1.56 2.00
C GLU A 40 15.67 -0.69 3.24
N ARG A 41 15.80 0.62 3.04
CA ARG A 41 15.95 1.58 4.13
C ARG A 41 15.13 2.85 3.87
N PHE A 42 14.43 3.31 4.91
CA PHE A 42 13.71 4.58 4.91
C PHE A 42 13.96 5.30 6.23
N SER A 43 14.47 6.52 6.18
CA SER A 43 14.77 7.30 7.39
C SER A 43 14.09 8.66 7.36
N PHE A 44 13.71 9.14 8.52
CA PHE A 44 13.12 10.46 8.73
C PHE A 44 13.42 10.95 10.16
N THR A 45 13.22 12.24 10.39
CA THR A 45 13.30 12.84 11.72
C THR A 45 11.89 13.06 12.25
N HIS A 46 11.67 12.70 13.50
CA HIS A 46 10.44 12.98 14.24
C HIS A 46 10.75 14.06 15.28
N THR A 47 9.99 15.16 15.27
CA THR A 47 10.09 16.25 16.23
C THR A 47 8.85 16.22 17.13
N ASP A 48 9.05 16.33 18.43
CA ASP A 48 7.94 16.34 19.40
C ASP A 48 6.96 17.48 19.10
N GLY A 49 5.66 17.13 19.09
CA GLY A 49 4.59 18.08 18.78
C GLY A 49 4.38 18.38 17.30
N GLU A 50 5.25 17.91 16.40
CA GLU A 50 5.06 18.03 14.95
C GLU A 50 4.06 16.99 14.44
N GLN A 51 3.00 17.48 13.79
CA GLN A 51 2.04 16.58 13.14
C GLN A 51 2.63 16.05 11.83
N GLN A 52 2.65 14.75 11.68
CA GLN A 52 3.02 14.15 10.40
C GLN A 52 2.01 14.54 9.31
N PRO A 53 2.47 14.81 8.07
CA PRO A 53 1.59 15.11 6.97
C PRO A 53 0.61 13.95 6.73
N LEU A 54 -0.61 14.28 6.34
CA LEU A 54 -1.56 13.28 5.87
C LEU A 54 -1.34 13.05 4.37
N PRO A 55 -1.37 11.79 3.90
CA PRO A 55 -1.28 11.52 2.47
C PRO A 55 -2.51 12.06 1.75
N PRO A 56 -2.38 12.57 0.51
CA PRO A 56 -3.53 12.82 -0.34
C PRO A 56 -4.31 11.52 -0.55
N LEU A 57 -5.65 11.63 -0.60
CA LEU A 57 -6.54 10.48 -0.66
C LEU A 57 -7.10 10.31 -2.08
N GLN A 58 -7.35 9.05 -2.46
CA GLN A 58 -7.94 8.63 -3.72
C GLN A 58 -9.35 8.09 -3.46
N ASP A 59 -10.38 8.61 -4.12
CA ASP A 59 -11.72 8.04 -4.03
C ASP A 59 -11.92 6.85 -4.99
N ALA A 60 -13.02 6.09 -4.76
CA ALA A 60 -13.32 4.92 -5.56
C ALA A 60 -13.67 5.26 -7.02
N GLY A 61 -14.33 6.39 -7.26
CA GLY A 61 -14.72 6.84 -8.60
C GLY A 61 -13.49 7.11 -9.47
N GLU A 62 -12.53 7.85 -8.94
CA GLU A 62 -11.26 8.13 -9.62
C GLU A 62 -10.45 6.84 -9.88
N LEU A 63 -10.41 5.94 -8.89
CA LEU A 63 -9.71 4.66 -8.99
C LEU A 63 -10.32 3.78 -10.09
N LEU A 64 -11.64 3.67 -10.14
CA LEU A 64 -12.37 2.92 -11.16
C LEU A 64 -12.18 3.53 -12.55
N ALA A 65 -12.23 4.86 -12.67
CA ALA A 65 -12.02 5.59 -13.91
C ALA A 65 -10.59 5.37 -14.45
N ALA A 66 -9.56 5.51 -13.60
CA ALA A 66 -8.16 5.27 -13.95
C ALA A 66 -7.94 3.82 -14.40
N SER A 67 -8.50 2.85 -13.70
CA SER A 67 -8.42 1.42 -14.03
C SER A 67 -9.11 1.10 -15.38
N THR A 68 -10.27 1.72 -15.65
CA THR A 68 -11.00 1.53 -16.92
C THR A 68 -10.24 2.14 -18.08
N ALA A 69 -9.68 3.32 -17.91
CA ALA A 69 -8.85 3.99 -18.93
C ALA A 69 -7.61 3.14 -19.26
N ALA A 70 -6.93 2.59 -18.25
CA ALA A 70 -5.79 1.71 -18.45
C ALA A 70 -6.15 0.44 -19.22
N ALA A 71 -7.30 -0.19 -18.95
CA ALA A 71 -7.79 -1.38 -19.64
C ALA A 71 -8.19 -1.07 -21.09
N ALA A 72 -8.88 0.05 -21.35
CA ALA A 72 -9.30 0.46 -22.69
C ALA A 72 -8.13 0.73 -23.62
N SER A 73 -7.04 1.30 -23.13
CA SER A 73 -5.86 1.62 -23.90
C SER A 73 -5.06 0.41 -24.33
N GLN A 74 -5.08 -0.66 -23.56
CA GLN A 74 -4.48 -1.94 -23.97
C GLN A 74 -5.14 -2.51 -25.24
N HIS A 75 -6.41 -2.16 -25.52
CA HIS A 75 -7.14 -2.61 -26.70
C HIS A 75 -7.07 -1.61 -27.87
N ALA A 76 -6.80 -0.32 -27.61
CA ALA A 76 -6.83 0.75 -28.60
C ALA A 76 -5.45 1.20 -29.12
N GLY A 77 -4.35 0.59 -28.62
CA GLY A 77 -2.99 0.97 -29.03
C GLY A 77 -2.54 2.36 -28.58
N ALA A 78 -3.32 3.04 -27.74
CA ALA A 78 -2.93 4.32 -27.15
C ALA A 78 -2.34 4.08 -25.76
N PRO A 79 -1.26 4.76 -25.36
CA PRO A 79 -0.68 4.60 -24.03
C PRO A 79 -1.59 5.26 -22.99
N ALA A 80 -2.48 4.50 -22.33
CA ALA A 80 -3.02 4.98 -21.08
C ALA A 80 -1.93 4.88 -20.01
N ALA A 81 -1.88 5.86 -19.14
CA ALA A 81 -1.00 5.81 -17.99
C ALA A 81 -1.38 4.59 -17.12
N PRO A 82 -0.46 3.66 -16.87
CA PRO A 82 -0.72 2.55 -16.00
C PRO A 82 -0.98 3.05 -14.58
N LEU A 83 -1.84 2.36 -13.85
CA LEU A 83 -2.03 2.60 -12.42
C LEU A 83 -1.17 1.61 -11.64
N TYR A 84 -0.35 2.11 -10.75
CA TYR A 84 0.51 1.30 -9.88
C TYR A 84 -0.02 1.30 -8.46
N LEU A 85 0.07 0.15 -7.79
CA LEU A 85 -0.26 -0.02 -6.38
C LEU A 85 1.01 -0.29 -5.58
N TYR A 86 1.11 0.33 -4.43
CA TYR A 86 2.25 0.26 -3.53
C TYR A 86 1.81 -0.20 -2.14
N GLU A 87 2.47 -1.21 -1.62
CA GLU A 87 2.26 -1.69 -0.26
C GLU A 87 3.57 -1.59 0.52
N PRO A 88 3.65 -0.71 1.54
CA PRO A 88 4.85 -0.51 2.33
C PRO A 88 5.31 -1.79 3.02
N ASN A 89 6.60 -1.91 3.26
CA ASN A 89 7.16 -3.03 4.02
C ASN A 89 6.80 -2.95 5.52
N ALA A 90 7.09 -4.01 6.26
CA ALA A 90 6.66 -4.15 7.65
C ALA A 90 7.28 -3.11 8.59
N SER A 91 8.51 -2.63 8.34
CA SER A 91 9.13 -1.60 9.19
C SER A 91 8.42 -0.25 9.05
N ILE A 92 8.02 0.14 7.84
CA ILE A 92 7.24 1.36 7.57
C ILE A 92 5.82 1.23 8.13
N MET A 93 5.20 0.05 7.97
CA MET A 93 3.90 -0.25 8.59
C MET A 93 3.93 -0.08 10.10
N LYS A 94 5.03 -0.50 10.75
CA LYS A 94 5.23 -0.35 12.20
C LYS A 94 5.51 1.10 12.60
N ALA A 95 6.26 1.85 11.79
CA ALA A 95 6.56 3.27 12.03
C ALA A 95 5.33 4.17 11.88
N GLY A 96 4.37 3.79 11.03
CA GLY A 96 3.18 4.59 10.78
C GLY A 96 3.44 5.89 10.00
N CYS A 97 4.61 6.06 9.39
CA CYS A 97 5.05 7.29 8.71
C CYS A 97 4.47 7.44 7.28
N PHE A 98 3.19 7.12 7.12
CA PHE A 98 2.52 7.02 5.82
C PHE A 98 2.46 8.32 5.05
N GLY A 99 2.26 9.44 5.74
CA GLY A 99 2.22 10.75 5.10
C GLY A 99 3.59 11.19 4.58
N LEU A 100 4.65 10.94 5.34
CA LEU A 100 6.03 11.20 4.90
C LEU A 100 6.43 10.30 3.72
N LEU A 101 5.99 9.04 3.75
CA LEU A 101 6.18 8.10 2.64
C LEU A 101 5.48 8.62 1.38
N ALA A 102 4.20 8.97 1.49
CA ALA A 102 3.41 9.48 0.37
C ALA A 102 4.02 10.77 -0.23
N LEU A 103 4.43 11.69 0.63
CA LEU A 103 5.07 12.94 0.20
C LEU A 103 6.39 12.69 -0.55
N ARG A 104 7.25 11.80 -0.01
CA ARG A 104 8.56 11.52 -0.60
C ARG A 104 8.48 10.86 -1.97
N TYR A 105 7.48 10.00 -2.17
CA TYR A 105 7.32 9.23 -3.40
C TYR A 105 6.20 9.73 -4.32
N GLY A 106 5.51 10.83 -3.97
CA GLY A 106 4.43 11.41 -4.77
C GLY A 106 3.22 10.48 -4.93
N LEU A 107 2.81 9.83 -3.84
CA LEU A 107 1.76 8.81 -3.82
C LEU A 107 0.46 9.33 -3.23
N ASN A 108 -0.67 8.79 -3.69
CA ASN A 108 -1.99 8.97 -3.09
C ASN A 108 -2.38 7.72 -2.29
N ALA A 109 -2.91 7.88 -1.08
CA ALA A 109 -3.43 6.76 -0.31
C ALA A 109 -4.83 6.38 -0.78
N LEU A 110 -5.13 5.09 -0.86
CA LEU A 110 -6.45 4.58 -1.24
C LEU A 110 -7.54 4.89 -0.20
N GLY A 111 -7.17 5.02 1.05
CA GLY A 111 -8.06 5.36 2.15
C GLY A 111 -7.27 5.59 3.43
N ARG A 112 -7.88 6.24 4.42
CA ARG A 112 -7.19 6.68 5.65
C ARG A 112 -6.43 5.56 6.38
N ASN A 113 -6.97 4.36 6.39
CA ASN A 113 -6.39 3.22 7.11
C ASN A 113 -6.10 2.03 6.18
N SER A 114 -6.05 2.26 4.87
CA SER A 114 -5.79 1.20 3.91
C SER A 114 -4.32 0.76 3.91
N ASN A 115 -3.40 1.69 4.23
CA ASN A 115 -1.96 1.50 4.11
C ASN A 115 -1.53 1.01 2.72
N LEU A 116 -2.34 1.32 1.72
CA LEU A 116 -2.10 1.09 0.31
C LEU A 116 -2.06 2.42 -0.42
N PHE A 117 -1.14 2.54 -1.36
CA PHE A 117 -0.94 3.78 -2.11
C PHE A 117 -0.99 3.51 -3.61
N VAL A 118 -1.30 4.55 -4.38
CA VAL A 118 -1.35 4.49 -5.84
C VAL A 118 -0.62 5.66 -6.47
N SER A 119 -0.15 5.44 -7.71
CA SER A 119 0.40 6.47 -8.58
C SER A 119 0.19 6.06 -10.04
N ASN A 120 0.10 7.06 -10.94
CA ASN A 120 0.08 6.83 -12.38
C ASN A 120 1.50 6.67 -12.97
N SER A 121 2.54 6.79 -12.14
CA SER A 121 3.94 6.62 -12.53
C SER A 121 4.58 5.53 -11.69
N LEU A 122 5.45 4.73 -12.30
CA LEU A 122 6.28 3.80 -11.55
C LEU A 122 7.30 4.59 -10.72
N VAL A 123 7.41 4.25 -9.45
CA VAL A 123 8.30 4.89 -8.49
C VAL A 123 9.46 3.95 -8.18
N ASP A 124 10.67 4.40 -8.48
CA ASP A 124 11.88 3.64 -8.17
C ASP A 124 12.23 3.69 -6.68
N GLY A 125 12.77 2.58 -6.18
CA GLY A 125 13.27 2.51 -4.80
C GLY A 125 12.20 2.62 -3.72
N PHE A 126 10.93 2.36 -4.05
CA PHE A 126 9.88 2.32 -3.04
C PHE A 126 10.14 1.18 -2.04
N PRO A 127 10.16 1.46 -0.72
CA PRO A 127 10.44 0.46 0.30
C PRO A 127 9.22 -0.41 0.58
N GLY A 128 9.06 -1.47 -0.22
CA GLY A 128 7.91 -2.38 -0.14
C GLY A 128 7.60 -3.08 -1.45
N ARG A 129 6.39 -3.60 -1.55
CA ARG A 129 5.92 -4.31 -2.75
C ARG A 129 5.26 -3.37 -3.74
N GLN A 130 5.52 -3.57 -5.01
CA GLN A 130 4.98 -2.77 -6.11
C GLN A 130 4.21 -3.68 -7.07
N PHE A 131 3.10 -3.15 -7.58
CA PHE A 131 2.22 -3.88 -8.47
C PHE A 131 1.69 -2.97 -9.57
N VAL A 132 1.43 -3.54 -10.75
CA VAL A 132 0.59 -2.87 -11.76
C VAL A 132 -0.85 -3.31 -11.54
N VAL A 133 -1.78 -2.35 -11.49
CA VAL A 133 -3.22 -2.62 -11.40
C VAL A 133 -3.72 -2.97 -12.80
N THR A 134 -4.26 -4.19 -12.94
CA THR A 134 -4.81 -4.68 -14.22
C THR A 134 -6.33 -4.53 -14.29
N GLY A 135 -6.98 -4.24 -13.16
CA GLY A 135 -8.40 -3.95 -13.09
C GLY A 135 -8.86 -3.59 -11.69
N CYS A 136 -9.98 -2.89 -11.61
CA CYS A 136 -10.63 -2.50 -10.36
C CYS A 136 -12.15 -2.70 -10.46
N SER A 137 -12.77 -3.04 -9.35
CA SER A 137 -14.22 -3.21 -9.23
C SER A 137 -14.68 -2.85 -7.83
N THR A 138 -15.93 -2.47 -7.69
CA THR A 138 -16.62 -2.49 -6.39
C THR A 138 -17.02 -3.92 -6.02
N MET A 139 -17.64 -4.08 -4.85
CA MET A 139 -18.18 -5.40 -4.41
C MET A 139 -19.43 -5.84 -5.16
N ASN A 140 -19.79 -5.21 -6.29
CA ASN A 140 -20.89 -5.61 -7.14
C ASN A 140 -20.60 -6.97 -7.80
N ARG A 141 -21.55 -7.90 -7.72
CA ARG A 141 -21.39 -9.29 -8.19
C ARG A 141 -21.07 -9.38 -9.70
N GLN A 142 -21.73 -8.57 -10.52
CA GLN A 142 -21.55 -8.60 -11.97
C GLN A 142 -20.17 -8.05 -12.37
N SER A 143 -19.78 -6.92 -11.78
CA SER A 143 -18.48 -6.30 -12.00
C SER A 143 -17.33 -7.19 -11.52
N LEU A 144 -17.47 -7.84 -10.37
CA LEU A 144 -16.48 -8.81 -9.85
C LEU A 144 -16.34 -10.01 -10.78
N LYS A 145 -17.43 -10.53 -11.32
CA LYS A 145 -17.40 -11.64 -12.27
C LYS A 145 -16.65 -11.24 -13.55
N ALA A 146 -16.85 -10.03 -14.03
CA ALA A 146 -16.13 -9.50 -15.19
C ALA A 146 -14.63 -9.30 -14.87
N LEU A 147 -14.30 -8.68 -13.73
CA LEU A 147 -12.92 -8.44 -13.29
C LEU A 147 -12.11 -9.74 -13.19
N LEU A 148 -12.73 -10.78 -12.63
CA LEU A 148 -12.05 -12.04 -12.33
C LEU A 148 -12.24 -13.11 -13.44
N ALA A 149 -12.74 -12.71 -14.61
CA ALA A 149 -12.94 -13.64 -15.71
C ALA A 149 -11.60 -14.31 -16.10
N GLY A 150 -11.56 -15.66 -16.05
CA GLY A 150 -10.34 -16.43 -16.35
C GLY A 150 -9.35 -16.57 -15.20
N ILE A 151 -9.53 -15.87 -14.09
CA ILE A 151 -8.67 -15.98 -12.90
C ILE A 151 -9.20 -17.09 -12.00
N LYS A 152 -8.41 -18.16 -11.81
CA LYS A 152 -8.77 -19.29 -10.95
C LYS A 152 -8.10 -19.26 -9.58
N SER A 153 -6.93 -18.62 -9.49
CA SER A 153 -6.13 -18.50 -8.27
C SER A 153 -5.53 -17.10 -8.16
N ALA A 154 -5.38 -16.60 -6.94
CA ALA A 154 -4.71 -15.35 -6.65
C ALA A 154 -4.22 -15.31 -5.21
N ASN A 155 -3.17 -14.54 -4.98
CA ASN A 155 -2.73 -14.13 -3.65
C ASN A 155 -3.67 -13.01 -3.15
N VAL A 156 -4.48 -13.29 -2.15
CA VAL A 156 -5.48 -12.36 -1.65
C VAL A 156 -4.99 -11.64 -0.41
N ALA A 157 -5.02 -10.32 -0.42
CA ALA A 157 -4.72 -9.47 0.72
C ALA A 157 -5.90 -8.51 1.00
N VAL A 158 -6.09 -8.20 2.27
CA VAL A 158 -7.15 -7.28 2.72
C VAL A 158 -6.54 -6.18 3.58
N ARG A 159 -6.94 -4.94 3.31
CA ARG A 159 -6.57 -3.76 4.09
C ARG A 159 -7.80 -2.90 4.35
N ASN A 160 -8.09 -2.62 5.61
CA ASN A 160 -9.22 -1.76 6.00
C ASN A 160 -10.56 -2.16 5.36
N MET A 161 -10.92 -3.44 5.44
CA MET A 161 -12.18 -3.99 4.94
C MET A 161 -12.76 -4.94 5.99
N PRO A 162 -14.10 -5.03 6.17
CA PRO A 162 -14.70 -5.88 7.20
C PRO A 162 -14.76 -7.37 6.80
N LEU A 163 -13.75 -7.86 6.12
CA LEU A 163 -13.56 -9.25 5.72
C LEU A 163 -12.09 -9.63 5.92
N SER A 164 -11.82 -10.84 6.33
CA SER A 164 -10.48 -11.42 6.29
C SER A 164 -10.09 -11.80 4.84
N ALA A 165 -8.80 -12.02 4.61
CA ALA A 165 -8.31 -12.47 3.30
C ALA A 165 -8.94 -13.82 2.89
N ASP A 166 -9.14 -14.73 3.84
CA ASP A 166 -9.76 -16.03 3.60
C ASP A 166 -11.25 -15.93 3.26
N GLU A 167 -11.97 -15.05 3.95
CA GLU A 167 -13.39 -14.80 3.65
C GLU A 167 -13.55 -14.16 2.27
N LEU A 168 -12.69 -13.17 1.95
CA LEU A 168 -12.70 -12.55 0.63
C LEU A 168 -12.36 -13.56 -0.46
N ARG A 169 -11.32 -14.39 -0.26
CA ARG A 169 -10.94 -15.44 -1.22
C ARG A 169 -12.08 -16.43 -1.49
N LYS A 170 -12.77 -16.89 -0.44
CA LYS A 170 -13.95 -17.76 -0.56
C LYS A 170 -15.08 -17.06 -1.31
N LYS A 171 -15.39 -15.80 -0.98
CA LYS A 171 -16.43 -14.99 -1.63
C LYS A 171 -16.17 -14.77 -3.11
N LEU A 172 -14.90 -14.61 -3.50
CA LEU A 172 -14.46 -14.48 -4.88
C LEU A 172 -14.29 -15.81 -5.62
N ALA A 173 -14.47 -16.93 -4.93
CA ALA A 173 -14.28 -18.31 -5.45
C ALA A 173 -12.88 -18.54 -6.04
N LEU A 174 -11.84 -17.97 -5.42
CA LEU A 174 -10.46 -18.10 -5.84
C LEU A 174 -9.74 -19.18 -5.01
N LYS A 175 -8.80 -19.89 -5.66
CA LYS A 175 -7.79 -20.69 -4.98
C LYS A 175 -6.63 -19.79 -4.55
N ASP A 176 -5.88 -20.23 -3.54
CA ASP A 176 -4.69 -19.53 -3.09
C ASP A 176 -3.52 -19.68 -4.08
N GLY A 177 -2.67 -18.64 -4.19
CA GLY A 177 -1.46 -18.65 -5.01
C GLY A 177 -1.65 -18.23 -6.46
N GLY A 178 -0.63 -18.49 -7.29
CA GLY A 178 -0.54 -18.03 -8.68
C GLY A 178 0.09 -16.64 -8.82
N ASP A 179 0.10 -16.11 -10.05
CA ASP A 179 0.79 -14.87 -10.40
C ASP A 179 -0.08 -13.60 -10.24
N SER A 180 -1.37 -13.79 -9.96
CA SER A 180 -2.31 -12.70 -9.73
C SER A 180 -2.37 -12.34 -8.25
N TYR A 181 -2.54 -11.06 -7.97
CA TYR A 181 -2.78 -10.51 -6.64
C TYR A 181 -4.13 -9.81 -6.60
N VAL A 182 -4.87 -10.02 -5.53
CA VAL A 182 -6.16 -9.37 -5.30
C VAL A 182 -6.10 -8.63 -3.98
N PHE A 183 -6.28 -7.32 -4.04
CA PHE A 183 -6.37 -6.47 -2.85
C PHE A 183 -7.81 -6.04 -2.63
N GLY A 184 -8.34 -6.35 -1.45
CA GLY A 184 -9.62 -5.79 -0.96
C GLY A 184 -9.35 -4.65 0.01
N THR A 185 -9.95 -3.48 -0.25
CA THR A 185 -9.75 -2.31 0.61
C THR A 185 -10.97 -1.39 0.61
N THR A 186 -10.93 -0.36 1.45
CA THR A 186 -11.93 0.71 1.50
C THR A 186 -11.28 2.00 1.02
N ALA A 187 -11.84 2.60 -0.02
CA ALA A 187 -11.41 3.88 -0.57
C ALA A 187 -11.79 5.06 0.35
N ALA A 188 -11.35 6.27 0.00
CA ALA A 188 -11.51 7.46 0.82
C ALA A 188 -12.98 7.83 1.08
N ASP A 189 -13.85 7.55 0.13
CA ASP A 189 -15.31 7.78 0.19
C ASP A 189 -16.09 6.67 0.96
N GLY A 190 -15.38 5.68 1.52
CA GLY A 190 -15.96 4.55 2.22
C GLY A 190 -16.38 3.37 1.33
N THR A 191 -16.19 3.47 0.02
CA THR A 191 -16.54 2.41 -0.92
C THR A 191 -15.55 1.25 -0.83
N HIS A 192 -16.06 0.02 -0.72
CA HIS A 192 -15.22 -1.18 -0.79
C HIS A 192 -14.85 -1.50 -2.25
N VAL A 193 -13.55 -1.57 -2.50
CA VAL A 193 -12.99 -1.84 -3.83
C VAL A 193 -12.12 -3.09 -3.83
N ILE A 194 -12.11 -3.76 -4.97
CA ILE A 194 -11.26 -4.92 -5.27
C ILE A 194 -10.34 -4.54 -6.43
N LEU A 195 -9.05 -4.66 -6.21
CA LEU A 195 -8.01 -4.41 -7.21
C LEU A 195 -7.41 -5.75 -7.63
N LEU A 196 -7.38 -5.99 -8.93
CA LEU A 196 -6.63 -7.09 -9.53
C LEU A 196 -5.29 -6.56 -10.01
N CYS A 197 -4.20 -7.19 -9.59
CA CYS A 197 -2.86 -6.69 -9.77
C CYS A 197 -1.90 -7.80 -10.24
N LYS A 198 -0.79 -7.37 -10.86
CA LYS A 198 0.39 -8.20 -11.09
C LYS A 198 1.60 -7.57 -10.39
N ARG A 199 2.44 -8.39 -9.79
CA ARG A 199 3.68 -7.92 -9.15
C ARG A 199 4.68 -7.48 -10.22
N ILE A 200 5.41 -6.40 -9.94
CA ILE A 200 6.54 -5.88 -10.72
C ILE A 200 7.83 -6.49 -10.19
#